data_b41241cd760b9ef85379b204497753f0
#
_entry.id   b41241cd760b9ef85379b204497753f0
#
_cell.length_a   1.000
_cell.length_b   1.000
_cell.length_c   1.000
_cell.angle_alpha   90.00
_cell.angle_beta   90.00
_cell.angle_gamma   90.00
#
_symmetry.space_group_name_H-M   'P 1'
#
loop_
_entity.id
_entity.type
_entity.pdbx_description
1 polymer ?
#
loop_
_entity_poly.entity_id
_entity_poly.type
_entity_poly.pdbx_seq_one_letter_code
_entity_poly.pdbx_strand_id
1 'polypeptide(L)'
;PADGGSTGKQLTFDGATQRGRLHLSPDGRKLAHEDMRGRLWVLDVSTNENRLIDDGGPAGNQEYAGVAWAADGKAIAFARGTNATGRNQVAIHSFADGKTQFLTSDKYDSAWPAFSPDGKWLWFLSERDFVLANGSPWGDRNTGPFFDKRTKIYALALQPSERFPFRERDELAPSKDDKKADDGLGNSSGNSPDKPSDNAKKNSTKPIVF
;
A
#
# COMPACT_ATOMS: atom_id res chain seq x y z
N PRO A 1 -5.91 -22.80 18.44
CA PRO A 1 -6.72 -21.82 19.16
C PRO A 1 -5.94 -21.23 20.33
N ALA A 2 -6.23 -19.98 20.69
CA ALA A 2 -5.54 -19.27 21.77
C ALA A 2 -5.82 -19.86 23.17
N ASP A 3 -6.78 -20.78 23.26
CA ASP A 3 -7.17 -21.52 24.45
C ASP A 3 -6.27 -22.74 24.77
N GLY A 4 -5.25 -22.99 23.93
CA GLY A 4 -4.37 -24.15 24.10
C GLY A 4 -5.00 -25.50 23.74
N GLY A 5 -6.22 -25.50 23.22
CA GLY A 5 -6.98 -26.73 22.93
C GLY A 5 -6.51 -27.53 21.71
N SER A 6 -5.55 -27.04 20.94
CA SER A 6 -4.99 -27.76 19.79
C SER A 6 -3.50 -27.53 19.63
N THR A 7 -2.82 -28.55 19.11
CA THR A 7 -1.42 -28.43 18.68
C THR A 7 -1.32 -27.52 17.46
N GLY A 8 -0.26 -26.69 17.40
CA GLY A 8 0.03 -25.86 16.22
C GLY A 8 0.21 -26.72 14.97
N LYS A 9 -0.26 -26.20 13.81
CA LYS A 9 -0.07 -26.85 12.52
C LYS A 9 1.11 -26.20 11.79
N GLN A 10 2.08 -27.00 11.36
CA GLN A 10 3.14 -26.52 10.48
C GLN A 10 2.57 -26.28 9.08
N LEU A 11 2.84 -25.08 8.51
CA LEU A 11 2.32 -24.65 7.21
C LEU A 11 3.37 -24.71 6.09
N THR A 12 4.68 -24.74 6.41
CA THR A 12 5.77 -24.75 5.43
C THR A 12 6.74 -25.87 5.74
N PHE A 13 7.20 -26.60 4.71
CA PHE A 13 8.06 -27.77 4.84
C PHE A 13 9.41 -27.61 4.15
N ASP A 14 9.66 -26.45 3.53
CA ASP A 14 10.87 -26.10 2.81
C ASP A 14 11.89 -25.40 3.72
N GLY A 15 12.34 -26.08 4.77
CA GLY A 15 13.22 -25.55 5.82
C GLY A 15 14.65 -25.15 5.39
N ALA A 16 14.93 -25.12 4.08
CA ALA A 16 16.25 -24.80 3.56
C ALA A 16 16.66 -23.31 3.73
N THR A 17 15.73 -22.41 4.03
CA THR A 17 15.99 -20.99 4.22
C THR A 17 15.25 -20.49 5.44
N GLN A 18 15.95 -19.79 6.33
CA GLN A 18 15.34 -19.15 7.49
C GLN A 18 14.36 -18.05 7.05
N ARG A 19 13.20 -18.02 7.68
CA ARG A 19 12.18 -17.00 7.46
C ARG A 19 12.32 -15.88 8.47
N GLY A 20 12.00 -14.66 8.00
CA GLY A 20 12.01 -13.46 8.80
C GLY A 20 10.60 -12.98 9.15
N ARG A 21 10.30 -11.74 8.80
CA ARG A 21 9.04 -11.07 9.16
C ARG A 21 7.81 -11.70 8.52
N LEU A 22 6.69 -11.62 9.24
CA LEU A 22 5.40 -12.14 8.80
C LEU A 22 4.40 -10.99 8.71
N HIS A 23 3.61 -10.96 7.61
CA HIS A 23 2.60 -9.94 7.35
C HIS A 23 1.30 -10.62 6.93
N LEU A 24 0.34 -10.71 7.86
CA LEU A 24 -0.95 -11.36 7.61
C LEU A 24 -1.84 -10.45 6.74
N SER A 25 -2.54 -11.04 5.76
CA SER A 25 -3.53 -10.32 4.97
C SER A 25 -4.74 -9.91 5.83
N PRO A 26 -5.50 -8.86 5.48
CA PRO A 26 -6.63 -8.37 6.27
C PRO A 26 -7.71 -9.41 6.52
N ASP A 27 -7.91 -10.34 5.61
CA ASP A 27 -8.88 -11.44 5.71
C ASP A 27 -8.32 -12.71 6.40
N GLY A 28 -7.03 -12.69 6.79
CA GLY A 28 -6.35 -13.81 7.43
C GLY A 28 -6.08 -15.03 6.54
N ARG A 29 -6.38 -14.96 5.24
CA ARG A 29 -6.25 -16.10 4.33
C ARG A 29 -4.87 -16.25 3.71
N LYS A 30 -4.11 -15.17 3.66
CA LYS A 30 -2.76 -15.13 3.09
C LYS A 30 -1.76 -14.60 4.09
N LEU A 31 -0.55 -15.11 4.02
CA LEU A 31 0.56 -14.70 4.86
C LEU A 31 1.75 -14.34 3.98
N ALA A 32 2.11 -13.08 3.92
CA ALA A 32 3.36 -12.68 3.31
C ALA A 32 4.51 -12.90 4.31
N HIS A 33 5.62 -13.40 3.84
CA HIS A 33 6.81 -13.61 4.65
C HIS A 33 8.08 -13.36 3.86
N GLU A 34 9.06 -12.86 4.56
CA GLU A 34 10.41 -12.64 4.04
C GLU A 34 11.30 -13.83 4.37
N ASP A 35 12.32 -14.05 3.57
CA ASP A 35 13.38 -15.00 3.91
C ASP A 35 14.76 -14.31 3.99
N MET A 36 15.73 -15.01 4.57
CA MET A 36 17.09 -14.47 4.76
C MET A 36 17.89 -14.30 3.46
N ARG A 37 17.32 -14.69 2.31
CA ARG A 37 17.87 -14.38 0.98
C ARG A 37 17.27 -13.11 0.38
N GLY A 38 16.47 -12.36 1.17
CA GLY A 38 15.82 -11.12 0.72
C GLY A 38 14.68 -11.36 -0.27
N ARG A 39 14.01 -12.52 -0.22
CA ARG A 39 12.87 -12.85 -1.08
C ARG A 39 11.56 -12.65 -0.33
N LEU A 40 10.55 -12.18 -1.03
CA LEU A 40 9.18 -12.03 -0.53
C LEU A 40 8.29 -13.14 -1.08
N TRP A 41 7.66 -13.87 -0.19
CA TRP A 41 6.77 -14.98 -0.47
C TRP A 41 5.36 -14.68 0.04
N VAL A 42 4.37 -15.27 -0.58
CA VAL A 42 2.99 -15.29 -0.08
C VAL A 42 2.50 -16.72 0.00
N LEU A 43 2.15 -17.13 1.20
CA LEU A 43 1.52 -18.41 1.52
C LEU A 43 0.00 -18.22 1.57
N ASP A 44 -0.75 -19.05 0.82
CA ASP A 44 -2.18 -19.22 1.01
C ASP A 44 -2.41 -20.24 2.13
N VAL A 45 -3.06 -19.81 3.21
CA VAL A 45 -3.26 -20.63 4.42
C VAL A 45 -4.22 -21.79 4.17
N SER A 46 -5.14 -21.64 3.21
CA SER A 46 -6.17 -22.66 2.90
C SER A 46 -5.63 -23.79 2.01
N THR A 47 -4.86 -23.45 0.99
CA THR A 47 -4.29 -24.40 0.03
C THR A 47 -2.89 -24.86 0.40
N ASN A 48 -2.23 -24.13 1.30
CA ASN A 48 -0.82 -24.31 1.65
C ASN A 48 0.15 -24.06 0.48
N GLU A 49 -0.31 -23.35 -0.56
CA GLU A 49 0.53 -22.94 -1.68
C GLU A 49 1.40 -21.76 -1.27
N ASN A 50 2.72 -21.88 -1.44
CA ASN A 50 3.70 -20.83 -1.15
C ASN A 50 4.27 -20.28 -2.45
N ARG A 51 3.93 -19.04 -2.80
CA ARG A 51 4.31 -18.40 -4.06
C ARG A 51 5.37 -17.33 -3.84
N LEU A 52 6.41 -17.34 -4.67
CA LEU A 52 7.40 -16.27 -4.73
C LEU A 52 6.77 -15.04 -5.42
N ILE A 53 6.84 -13.88 -4.74
CA ILE A 53 6.32 -12.60 -5.23
C ILE A 53 7.44 -11.71 -5.75
N ASP A 54 8.56 -11.68 -5.05
CA ASP A 54 9.75 -10.93 -5.41
C ASP A 54 11.00 -11.69 -4.99
N ASP A 55 11.99 -11.77 -5.86
CA ASP A 55 13.24 -12.50 -5.61
C ASP A 55 14.30 -11.68 -4.88
N GLY A 56 13.97 -10.44 -4.48
CA GLY A 56 14.88 -9.52 -3.80
C GLY A 56 15.90 -8.86 -4.73
N GLY A 57 15.92 -9.28 -5.99
CA GLY A 57 16.88 -8.83 -6.99
C GLY A 57 18.32 -9.30 -6.73
N PRO A 58 19.29 -8.92 -7.59
CA PRO A 58 20.67 -9.41 -7.51
C PRO A 58 21.44 -8.90 -6.27
N ALA A 59 20.96 -7.87 -5.57
CA ALA A 59 21.57 -7.40 -4.33
C ALA A 59 21.40 -8.37 -3.15
N GLY A 60 20.58 -9.41 -3.28
CA GLY A 60 20.29 -10.46 -2.30
C GLY A 60 20.63 -10.12 -0.84
N ASN A 61 19.85 -10.55 0.13
CA ASN A 61 20.08 -10.32 1.57
C ASN A 61 19.72 -8.92 2.10
N GLN A 62 19.04 -8.06 1.33
CA GLN A 62 18.48 -6.83 1.89
C GLN A 62 17.06 -7.09 2.41
N GLU A 63 16.81 -6.64 3.64
CA GLU A 63 15.45 -6.65 4.20
C GLU A 63 14.55 -5.70 3.43
N TYR A 64 13.26 -6.04 3.32
CA TYR A 64 12.27 -5.12 2.78
C TYR A 64 12.05 -3.95 3.74
N ALA A 65 12.12 -2.74 3.21
CA ALA A 65 11.83 -1.53 3.96
C ALA A 65 10.32 -1.24 3.99
N GLY A 66 9.58 -2.19 4.53
CA GLY A 66 8.13 -2.17 4.67
C GLY A 66 7.39 -3.06 3.67
N VAL A 67 6.37 -3.74 4.17
CA VAL A 67 5.43 -4.58 3.41
C VAL A 67 4.03 -4.28 3.92
N ALA A 68 3.09 -4.01 3.04
CA ALA A 68 1.71 -3.66 3.37
C ALA A 68 0.70 -4.33 2.44
N TRP A 69 -0.40 -4.84 2.99
CA TRP A 69 -1.51 -5.39 2.24
C TRP A 69 -2.53 -4.31 1.89
N ALA A 70 -3.08 -4.38 0.68
CA ALA A 70 -4.29 -3.65 0.35
C ALA A 70 -5.47 -4.16 1.20
N ALA A 71 -6.40 -3.28 1.57
CA ALA A 71 -7.52 -3.62 2.45
C ALA A 71 -8.40 -4.76 1.91
N ASP A 72 -8.49 -4.92 0.61
CA ASP A 72 -9.23 -5.99 -0.07
C ASP A 72 -8.43 -7.29 -0.27
N GLY A 73 -7.15 -7.33 0.16
CA GLY A 73 -6.25 -8.47 0.00
C GLY A 73 -5.84 -8.80 -1.44
N LYS A 74 -6.16 -7.94 -2.43
CA LYS A 74 -5.88 -8.20 -3.85
C LYS A 74 -4.53 -7.67 -4.31
N ALA A 75 -3.85 -6.88 -3.50
CA ALA A 75 -2.52 -6.38 -3.78
C ALA A 75 -1.67 -6.32 -2.52
N ILE A 76 -0.36 -6.33 -2.71
CA ILE A 76 0.63 -6.11 -1.66
C ILE A 76 1.64 -5.08 -2.16
N ALA A 77 1.94 -4.09 -1.34
CA ALA A 77 2.98 -3.13 -1.60
C ALA A 77 4.20 -3.43 -0.74
N PHE A 78 5.38 -3.23 -1.28
CA PHE A 78 6.63 -3.43 -0.57
C PHE A 78 7.69 -2.45 -1.04
N ALA A 79 8.73 -2.24 -0.24
CA ALA A 79 9.88 -1.45 -0.63
C ALA A 79 11.15 -2.28 -0.48
N ARG A 80 11.98 -2.28 -1.53
CA ARG A 80 13.27 -2.99 -1.54
C ARG A 80 14.37 -2.18 -2.18
N GLY A 81 15.60 -2.44 -1.76
CA GLY A 81 16.78 -1.83 -2.33
C GLY A 81 17.01 -2.23 -3.79
N THR A 82 17.57 -1.30 -4.56
CA THR A 82 18.03 -1.56 -5.92
C THR A 82 19.54 -1.82 -5.91
N ASN A 83 20.00 -2.63 -6.88
CA ASN A 83 21.42 -2.95 -6.98
C ASN A 83 22.29 -1.77 -7.38
N ALA A 84 21.74 -0.87 -8.18
CA ALA A 84 22.52 0.22 -8.75
C ALA A 84 22.86 1.31 -7.73
N THR A 85 21.93 1.62 -6.82
CA THR A 85 22.06 2.76 -5.90
C THR A 85 21.97 2.37 -4.43
N GLY A 86 21.54 1.14 -4.10
CA GLY A 86 21.21 0.72 -2.74
C GLY A 86 20.00 1.42 -2.14
N ARG A 87 19.30 2.28 -2.91
CA ARG A 87 18.12 2.97 -2.44
C ARG A 87 16.88 2.12 -2.63
N ASN A 88 15.93 2.24 -1.70
CA ASN A 88 14.68 1.52 -1.78
C ASN A 88 13.74 2.13 -2.80
N GLN A 89 13.05 1.28 -3.55
CA GLN A 89 11.94 1.61 -4.41
C GLN A 89 10.67 0.96 -3.87
N VAL A 90 9.57 1.70 -3.89
CA VAL A 90 8.24 1.16 -3.60
C VAL A 90 7.71 0.46 -4.84
N ALA A 91 7.27 -0.76 -4.66
CA ALA A 91 6.60 -1.58 -5.66
C ALA A 91 5.24 -2.05 -5.17
N ILE A 92 4.38 -2.42 -6.11
CA ILE A 92 3.09 -3.06 -5.85
C ILE A 92 2.99 -4.34 -6.67
N HIS A 93 2.52 -5.41 -6.05
CA HIS A 93 2.20 -6.67 -6.70
C HIS A 93 0.70 -6.89 -6.69
N SER A 94 0.12 -7.12 -7.86
CA SER A 94 -1.30 -7.43 -8.05
C SER A 94 -1.49 -8.94 -8.14
N PHE A 95 -2.36 -9.50 -7.30
CA PHE A 95 -2.72 -10.91 -7.37
C PHE A 95 -3.70 -11.25 -8.50
N ALA A 96 -4.31 -10.23 -9.13
CA ALA A 96 -5.25 -10.43 -10.22
C ALA A 96 -4.55 -10.85 -11.53
N ASP A 97 -3.41 -10.22 -11.82
CA ASP A 97 -2.63 -10.48 -13.03
C ASP A 97 -1.23 -11.03 -12.76
N GLY A 98 -0.84 -11.17 -11.48
CA GLY A 98 0.44 -11.70 -11.06
C GLY A 98 1.64 -10.79 -11.38
N LYS A 99 1.40 -9.49 -11.64
CA LYS A 99 2.45 -8.55 -12.01
C LYS A 99 2.93 -7.71 -10.84
N THR A 100 4.21 -7.43 -10.85
CA THR A 100 4.85 -6.47 -9.95
C THR A 100 5.26 -5.23 -10.74
N GLN A 101 4.91 -4.05 -10.22
CA GLN A 101 5.26 -2.77 -10.80
C GLN A 101 5.95 -1.89 -9.77
N PHE A 102 7.10 -1.31 -10.13
CA PHE A 102 7.77 -0.30 -9.33
C PHE A 102 7.11 1.06 -9.54
N LEU A 103 6.70 1.69 -8.43
CA LEU A 103 5.96 2.96 -8.43
C LEU A 103 6.87 4.16 -8.23
N THR A 104 8.07 3.96 -7.69
CA THR A 104 9.06 5.01 -7.49
C THR A 104 10.36 4.67 -8.20
N SER A 105 11.10 5.70 -8.62
CA SER A 105 12.45 5.52 -9.17
C SER A 105 13.48 5.32 -8.06
N ASP A 106 14.64 4.78 -8.40
CA ASP A 106 15.79 4.63 -7.52
C ASP A 106 16.60 5.93 -7.32
N LYS A 107 16.08 7.05 -7.84
CA LYS A 107 16.69 8.37 -7.67
C LYS A 107 16.67 8.84 -6.22
N TYR A 108 15.62 8.47 -5.48
CA TYR A 108 15.45 8.81 -4.08
C TYR A 108 15.09 7.57 -3.27
N ASP A 109 15.55 7.49 -2.04
CA ASP A 109 15.13 6.43 -1.12
C ASP A 109 13.64 6.57 -0.83
N SER A 110 12.87 5.49 -1.02
CA SER A 110 11.43 5.46 -0.83
C SER A 110 11.02 4.15 -0.15
N ALA A 111 10.38 4.25 1.02
CA ALA A 111 10.15 3.12 1.90
C ALA A 111 8.81 3.22 2.66
N TRP A 112 8.47 2.18 3.39
CA TRP A 112 7.33 2.10 4.31
C TRP A 112 5.99 2.39 3.62
N PRO A 113 5.63 1.62 2.58
CA PRO A 113 4.34 1.77 1.92
C PRO A 113 3.19 1.44 2.88
N ALA A 114 2.09 2.18 2.75
CA ALA A 114 0.85 1.96 3.48
C ALA A 114 -0.35 2.31 2.60
N PHE A 115 -1.30 1.38 2.45
CA PHE A 115 -2.54 1.67 1.73
C PHE A 115 -3.49 2.50 2.59
N SER A 116 -4.23 3.40 1.97
CA SER A 116 -5.38 4.00 2.61
C SER A 116 -6.50 2.96 2.82
N PRO A 117 -7.33 3.08 3.88
CA PRO A 117 -8.41 2.12 4.13
C PRO A 117 -9.44 2.03 3.01
N ASP A 118 -9.62 3.09 2.23
CA ASP A 118 -10.52 3.14 1.06
C ASP A 118 -9.89 2.55 -0.21
N GLY A 119 -8.60 2.15 -0.17
CA GLY A 119 -7.87 1.56 -1.28
C GLY A 119 -7.54 2.54 -2.43
N LYS A 120 -7.70 3.84 -2.23
CA LYS A 120 -7.50 4.84 -3.28
C LYS A 120 -6.10 5.40 -3.34
N TRP A 121 -5.37 5.34 -2.21
CA TRP A 121 -4.07 5.94 -2.05
C TRP A 121 -3.05 4.94 -1.51
N LEU A 122 -1.82 5.07 -1.99
CA LEU A 122 -0.65 4.47 -1.39
C LEU A 122 0.23 5.57 -0.81
N TRP A 123 0.44 5.52 0.50
CA TRP A 123 1.32 6.43 1.23
C TRP A 123 2.68 5.79 1.40
N PHE A 124 3.74 6.59 1.38
CA PHE A 124 5.09 6.11 1.62
C PHE A 124 5.99 7.25 2.11
N LEU A 125 7.10 6.91 2.72
CA LEU A 125 8.14 7.85 3.09
C LEU A 125 9.15 7.96 1.94
N SER A 126 9.65 9.18 1.69
CA SER A 126 10.71 9.36 0.70
C SER A 126 11.66 10.48 1.09
N GLU A 127 12.94 10.25 0.85
CA GLU A 127 14.02 11.19 1.12
C GLU A 127 14.33 12.05 -0.10
N ARG A 128 13.34 12.80 -0.57
CA ARG A 128 13.50 13.69 -1.75
C ARG A 128 13.44 15.18 -1.42
N ASP A 129 13.57 15.51 -0.14
CA ASP A 129 13.64 16.90 0.33
C ASP A 129 15.09 17.26 0.70
N PHE A 130 15.65 18.23 0.00
CA PHE A 130 17.03 18.65 0.14
C PHE A 130 17.16 20.08 0.68
N VAL A 131 16.33 20.42 1.67
CA VAL A 131 16.43 21.70 2.39
C VAL A 131 17.54 21.58 3.41
N LEU A 132 18.54 22.44 3.30
CA LEU A 132 19.65 22.51 4.27
C LEU A 132 19.15 22.87 5.67
N ALA A 133 19.76 22.27 6.68
CA ALA A 133 19.48 22.59 8.07
C ALA A 133 19.78 24.06 8.37
N ASN A 134 18.90 24.70 9.14
CA ASN A 134 19.12 26.07 9.60
C ASN A 134 20.25 26.11 10.63
N GLY A 135 21.08 27.14 10.54
CA GLY A 135 22.15 27.44 11.51
C GLY A 135 23.52 26.91 11.13
N SER A 136 23.68 25.62 10.96
CA SER A 136 24.94 25.01 10.51
C SER A 136 24.71 24.07 9.32
N PRO A 137 24.68 24.58 8.10
CA PRO A 137 24.42 23.74 6.92
C PRO A 137 25.51 22.68 6.67
N TRP A 138 26.66 22.83 7.30
CA TRP A 138 27.81 21.89 7.20
C TRP A 138 27.85 20.84 8.33
N GLY A 139 26.89 20.87 9.26
CA GLY A 139 26.89 20.01 10.45
C GLY A 139 27.99 20.35 11.45
N ASP A 140 28.00 19.69 12.58
CA ASP A 140 28.93 19.97 13.70
C ASP A 140 30.39 19.61 13.41
N ARG A 141 30.64 18.77 12.40
CA ARG A 141 31.97 18.24 12.07
C ARG A 141 32.53 18.74 10.73
N ASN A 142 31.88 19.69 10.08
CA ASN A 142 32.33 20.22 8.76
C ASN A 142 32.52 19.14 7.68
N THR A 143 31.78 18.04 7.75
CA THR A 143 31.96 16.88 6.86
C THR A 143 31.10 16.93 5.60
N GLY A 144 30.36 18.01 5.36
CA GLY A 144 29.50 18.21 4.20
C GLY A 144 28.15 18.80 4.55
N PRO A 145 27.29 19.06 3.56
CA PRO A 145 25.97 19.63 3.78
C PRO A 145 25.10 18.70 4.61
N PHE A 146 24.37 19.26 5.58
CA PHE A 146 23.49 18.54 6.49
C PHE A 146 22.02 18.84 6.19
N PHE A 147 21.23 17.78 5.97
CA PHE A 147 19.79 17.83 5.69
C PHE A 147 19.07 17.10 6.81
N ASP A 148 18.52 17.84 7.77
CA ASP A 148 17.88 17.27 8.98
C ASP A 148 16.45 16.79 8.77
N LYS A 149 15.77 17.25 7.71
CA LYS A 149 14.34 17.01 7.43
C LYS A 149 14.06 16.48 6.04
N ARG A 150 14.94 15.59 5.54
CA ARG A 150 14.85 15.08 4.17
C ARG A 150 13.73 14.08 3.92
N THR A 151 13.28 13.39 4.97
CA THR A 151 12.21 12.38 4.88
C THR A 151 10.85 13.03 5.04
N LYS A 152 9.97 12.86 4.05
CA LYS A 152 8.58 13.33 4.06
C LYS A 152 7.63 12.22 3.64
N ILE A 153 6.34 12.42 3.95
CA ILE A 153 5.25 11.55 3.54
C ILE A 153 4.79 11.96 2.15
N TYR A 154 4.69 10.98 1.27
CA TYR A 154 4.16 11.14 -0.08
C TYR A 154 2.93 10.25 -0.26
N ALA A 155 2.03 10.67 -1.13
CA ALA A 155 0.84 9.92 -1.51
C ALA A 155 0.80 9.74 -3.02
N LEU A 156 0.50 8.52 -3.46
CA LEU A 156 0.25 8.17 -4.84
C LEU A 156 -1.21 7.77 -5.00
N ALA A 157 -1.91 8.37 -5.97
CA ALA A 157 -3.26 7.94 -6.33
C ALA A 157 -3.19 6.60 -7.07
N LEU A 158 -3.95 5.61 -6.62
CA LEU A 158 -4.05 4.29 -7.25
C LEU A 158 -5.17 4.24 -8.31
N GLN A 159 -5.97 5.30 -8.41
CA GLN A 159 -7.00 5.44 -9.42
C GLN A 159 -6.88 6.79 -10.12
N PRO A 160 -7.12 6.84 -11.44
CA PRO A 160 -7.19 8.11 -12.15
C PRO A 160 -8.28 9.01 -11.56
N SER A 161 -8.05 10.32 -11.57
CA SER A 161 -9.01 11.36 -11.14
C SER A 161 -9.27 11.45 -9.63
N GLU A 162 -8.57 10.68 -8.78
CA GLU A 162 -8.71 10.87 -7.33
C GLU A 162 -8.09 12.21 -6.91
N ARG A 163 -8.92 13.04 -6.29
CA ARG A 163 -8.46 14.32 -5.74
C ARG A 163 -7.75 14.06 -4.41
N PHE A 164 -6.57 14.65 -4.25
CA PHE A 164 -5.82 14.55 -3.01
C PHE A 164 -6.67 15.00 -1.80
N PRO A 165 -6.83 14.20 -0.74
CA PRO A 165 -7.81 14.43 0.32
C PRO A 165 -7.54 15.69 1.14
N PHE A 166 -6.27 16.15 1.20
CA PHE A 166 -5.88 17.36 1.95
C PHE A 166 -5.64 18.57 1.06
N ARG A 167 -6.02 18.49 -0.23
CA ARG A 167 -5.98 19.66 -1.11
C ARG A 167 -7.08 20.62 -0.68
N GLU A 168 -6.72 21.90 -0.48
CA GLU A 168 -7.67 22.97 -0.22
C GLU A 168 -8.77 22.98 -1.29
N ARG A 169 -9.98 23.34 -0.89
CA ARG A 169 -11.08 23.46 -1.83
C ARG A 169 -10.74 24.55 -2.83
N ASP A 170 -10.87 24.24 -4.09
CA ASP A 170 -10.83 25.21 -5.16
C ASP A 170 -12.08 26.12 -5.01
N GLU A 171 -11.91 27.43 -4.98
CA GLU A 171 -13.01 28.40 -4.89
C GLU A 171 -14.01 28.24 -6.04
N LEU A 172 -13.56 27.71 -7.18
CA LEU A 172 -14.39 27.44 -8.34
C LEU A 172 -15.01 26.03 -8.34
N ALA A 173 -14.71 25.18 -7.34
CA ALA A 173 -15.31 23.86 -7.28
C ALA A 173 -16.76 23.96 -6.77
N PRO A 174 -17.75 23.38 -7.48
CA PRO A 174 -19.15 23.42 -7.05
C PRO A 174 -19.27 22.88 -5.62
N SER A 175 -19.96 23.61 -4.75
CA SER A 175 -20.22 23.18 -3.40
C SER A 175 -21.14 21.97 -3.39
N LYS A 176 -21.10 21.12 -2.35
CA LYS A 176 -22.04 20.00 -2.23
C LYS A 176 -23.52 20.46 -2.19
N ASP A 177 -23.74 21.71 -1.84
CA ASP A 177 -25.08 22.29 -1.73
C ASP A 177 -25.66 22.67 -3.09
N ASP A 178 -24.82 22.93 -4.11
CA ASP A 178 -25.27 23.23 -5.48
C ASP A 178 -25.85 22.01 -6.22
N LYS A 179 -25.52 20.79 -5.79
CA LYS A 179 -26.09 19.56 -6.37
C LYS A 179 -27.50 19.22 -5.86
N LYS A 180 -28.01 19.90 -4.85
CA LYS A 180 -29.37 19.70 -4.33
C LYS A 180 -30.43 20.60 -5.00
N ALA A 181 -30.01 21.58 -5.78
CA ALA A 181 -30.91 22.53 -6.39
C ALA A 181 -31.41 22.11 -7.79
N ASP A 182 -30.77 21.13 -8.43
CA ASP A 182 -31.11 20.72 -9.81
C ASP A 182 -32.07 19.51 -9.91
N ASP A 183 -32.34 18.82 -8.77
CA ASP A 183 -33.29 17.69 -8.75
C ASP A 183 -34.74 18.10 -8.38
N GLY A 184 -35.05 19.39 -8.40
CA GLY A 184 -36.31 19.95 -7.88
C GLY A 184 -37.38 20.40 -8.90
N LEU A 185 -37.25 20.11 -10.21
CA LEU A 185 -38.26 20.52 -11.18
C LEU A 185 -38.52 19.38 -12.22
N GLY A 186 -39.47 18.51 -11.88
CA GLY A 186 -39.85 17.44 -12.85
C GLY A 186 -40.98 16.55 -12.35
N ASN A 187 -42.18 17.10 -12.30
CA ASN A 187 -43.47 16.44 -12.55
C ASN A 187 -44.00 15.35 -11.59
N SER A 188 -45.05 15.72 -10.89
CA SER A 188 -46.03 14.88 -10.21
C SER A 188 -46.85 14.04 -11.19
N SER A 189 -46.99 12.72 -10.92
CA SER A 189 -48.30 12.02 -10.85
C SER A 189 -48.11 10.49 -10.77
N GLY A 190 -48.86 9.85 -9.84
CA GLY A 190 -49.24 8.44 -9.96
C GLY A 190 -48.84 7.49 -8.82
N ASN A 191 -49.62 7.47 -7.75
CA ASN A 191 -50.07 6.34 -6.89
C ASN A 191 -49.28 5.02 -6.79
N SER A 192 -48.77 4.75 -5.61
CA SER A 192 -48.92 3.60 -4.64
C SER A 192 -49.02 2.15 -5.12
N PRO A 193 -48.77 1.11 -4.23
CA PRO A 193 -48.01 1.00 -2.97
C PRO A 193 -47.06 -0.23 -2.86
N ASP A 194 -46.27 -0.21 -1.76
CA ASP A 194 -45.69 -1.33 -0.98
C ASP A 194 -44.88 -2.45 -1.63
N LYS A 195 -43.55 -2.41 -1.34
CA LYS A 195 -42.79 -3.58 -0.89
C LYS A 195 -41.51 -3.15 -0.15
N PRO A 196 -41.07 -3.88 0.91
CA PRO A 196 -39.94 -3.50 1.75
C PRO A 196 -38.60 -3.76 1.03
N SER A 197 -37.70 -2.79 1.10
CA SER A 197 -36.35 -2.88 0.53
C SER A 197 -35.34 -3.37 1.57
N ASP A 198 -34.83 -4.56 1.35
CA ASP A 198 -33.59 -5.04 1.97
C ASP A 198 -32.41 -4.23 1.41
N ASN A 199 -31.85 -3.36 2.24
CA ASN A 199 -30.73 -2.49 1.88
C ASN A 199 -29.42 -3.13 2.33
N ALA A 200 -28.95 -4.15 1.61
CA ALA A 200 -27.60 -4.66 1.71
C ALA A 200 -26.66 -3.76 0.89
N LYS A 201 -25.96 -2.85 1.54
CA LYS A 201 -24.87 -2.07 0.94
C LYS A 201 -23.75 -3.02 0.47
N LYS A 202 -23.76 -3.33 -0.83
CA LYS A 202 -22.59 -3.91 -1.50
C LYS A 202 -21.53 -2.81 -1.67
N ASN A 203 -20.51 -2.86 -0.84
CA ASN A 203 -19.25 -2.15 -1.09
C ASN A 203 -18.57 -2.79 -2.31
N SER A 204 -18.80 -2.27 -3.49
CA SER A 204 -18.05 -2.65 -4.69
C SER A 204 -16.75 -1.84 -4.71
N THR A 205 -15.69 -2.37 -4.17
CA THR A 205 -14.33 -1.88 -4.42
C THR A 205 -14.01 -2.07 -5.90
N LYS A 206 -13.78 -0.98 -6.62
CA LYS A 206 -13.30 -1.03 -8.01
C LYS A 206 -11.91 -1.64 -8.04
N PRO A 207 -11.56 -2.44 -9.07
CA PRO A 207 -10.22 -2.99 -9.19
C PRO A 207 -9.17 -1.87 -9.34
N ILE A 208 -7.99 -2.10 -8.76
CA ILE A 208 -6.84 -1.22 -8.92
C ILE A 208 -6.42 -1.29 -10.40
N VAL A 209 -6.39 -0.15 -11.07
CA VAL A 209 -5.92 -0.03 -12.46
C VAL A 209 -4.49 0.48 -12.43
N PHE A 210 -3.57 -0.29 -13.01
CA PHE A 210 -2.15 0.05 -13.13
C PHE A 210 -1.87 0.78 -14.43
#